data_8780f5605010f7c95a0a4119b0b565bb
#
_entry.id   8780f5605010f7c95a0a4119b0b565bb
#
_cell.length_a   1.000
_cell.length_b   1.000
_cell.length_c   1.000
_cell.angle_alpha   90.00
_cell.angle_beta   90.00
_cell.angle_gamma   90.00
#
_symmetry.space_group_name_H-M   'P 1'
#
loop_
_entity.id
_entity.type
_entity.pdbx_description
1 polymer ?
#
loop_
_entity_poly.entity_id
_entity_poly.type
_entity_poly.pdbx_seq_one_letter_code
_entity_poly.pdbx_strand_id
1 'polypeptide(L)'
;MKADNILQTIGNTPHVRINRLFGNSHNVWIKSERSTPGGSIKDRIALAMVESAEKSGELKPGATIIEPTSGNTGVGLALVAAVKGYPLILVMPDSMSIERRRLMLAYGASFDLTPREKGMKGAIARAQELVAATPGSWMPQQFENPANIDAHVRTTAQEILADFPDGIDVLITGVGTGGHLTGVAQVLKAKWPNLKVYAVEPVASPVISGGAPGPHPIQGIGAGFIPKNLHTDLLDGVIQVDAEPAREYARRSAREEGLLVGISSGATLAAIAQKLPGLPAGATVLGFNYDTGERYLSVEGFLPA
;
A
#
# COMPACT_ATOMS: atom_id res chain seq x y z
N MET A 1 -12.76 -15.43 -15.81
CA MET A 1 -12.67 -15.92 -14.42
C MET A 1 -14.08 -16.10 -13.87
N LYS A 2 -14.36 -17.18 -13.12
CA LYS A 2 -15.62 -17.36 -12.35
C LYS A 2 -15.22 -17.46 -10.87
N ALA A 3 -15.84 -16.65 -10.01
CA ALA A 3 -15.50 -16.55 -8.59
C ALA A 3 -16.76 -16.75 -7.76
N ASP A 4 -16.67 -17.43 -6.61
CA ASP A 4 -17.80 -17.67 -5.71
C ASP A 4 -18.14 -16.42 -4.87
N ASN A 5 -17.17 -15.58 -4.63
CA ASN A 5 -17.35 -14.27 -3.99
C ASN A 5 -16.24 -13.29 -4.46
N ILE A 6 -16.41 -12.01 -4.14
CA ILE A 6 -15.52 -10.94 -4.59
C ILE A 6 -14.09 -11.07 -4.06
N LEU A 7 -13.86 -11.72 -2.92
CA LEU A 7 -12.51 -11.87 -2.34
C LEU A 7 -11.61 -12.74 -3.21
N GLN A 8 -12.18 -13.69 -3.96
CA GLN A 8 -11.43 -14.54 -4.91
C GLN A 8 -10.91 -13.78 -6.14
N THR A 9 -11.31 -12.53 -6.31
CA THR A 9 -10.79 -11.65 -7.38
C THR A 9 -9.63 -10.76 -6.91
N ILE A 10 -9.24 -10.87 -5.64
CA ILE A 10 -8.08 -10.14 -5.11
C ILE A 10 -6.80 -10.77 -5.67
N GLY A 11 -5.92 -9.92 -6.22
CA GLY A 11 -4.69 -10.38 -6.85
C GLY A 11 -4.79 -10.53 -8.37
N ASN A 12 -3.84 -11.21 -8.99
CA ASN A 12 -3.68 -11.36 -10.43
C ASN A 12 -3.77 -10.01 -11.17
N THR A 13 -3.12 -8.99 -10.59
CA THR A 13 -3.14 -7.63 -11.11
C THR A 13 -2.20 -7.49 -12.29
N PRO A 14 -2.56 -6.71 -13.33
CA PRO A 14 -1.75 -6.60 -14.53
C PRO A 14 -0.46 -5.82 -14.30
N HIS A 15 0.57 -6.16 -15.08
CA HIS A 15 1.73 -5.31 -15.29
C HIS A 15 1.53 -4.46 -16.54
N VAL A 16 1.61 -3.14 -16.41
CA VAL A 16 1.38 -2.19 -17.50
C VAL A 16 2.70 -1.52 -17.86
N ARG A 17 3.09 -1.58 -19.14
CA ARG A 17 4.28 -0.87 -19.62
C ARG A 17 4.01 0.63 -19.67
N ILE A 18 4.98 1.41 -19.21
CA ILE A 18 4.96 2.86 -19.28
C ILE A 18 5.76 3.29 -20.52
N ASN A 19 5.10 3.92 -21.47
CA ASN A 19 5.68 4.16 -22.80
C ASN A 19 6.02 5.65 -23.04
N ARG A 20 5.13 6.57 -22.68
CA ARG A 20 5.26 7.98 -23.00
C ARG A 20 5.96 8.79 -21.91
N LEU A 21 5.74 8.42 -20.66
CA LEU A 21 6.21 9.15 -19.47
C LEU A 21 7.74 9.15 -19.37
N PHE A 22 8.40 8.05 -19.77
CA PHE A 22 9.85 7.86 -19.66
C PHE A 22 10.56 7.61 -20.99
N GLY A 23 9.82 7.59 -22.11
CA GLY A 23 10.38 7.23 -23.42
C GLY A 23 10.78 5.74 -23.51
N ASN A 24 11.65 5.41 -24.43
CA ASN A 24 11.96 4.02 -24.81
C ASN A 24 13.38 3.56 -24.45
N SER A 25 14.15 4.36 -23.70
CA SER A 25 15.53 3.99 -23.34
C SER A 25 15.63 2.87 -22.29
N HIS A 26 14.55 2.65 -21.55
CA HIS A 26 14.42 1.62 -20.52
C HIS A 26 13.08 0.92 -20.63
N ASN A 27 12.98 -0.27 -20.02
CA ASN A 27 11.73 -1.04 -19.96
C ASN A 27 11.06 -0.78 -18.60
N VAL A 28 10.24 0.27 -18.51
CA VAL A 28 9.55 0.61 -17.25
C VAL A 28 8.17 -0.04 -17.22
N TRP A 29 7.90 -0.77 -16.14
CA TRP A 29 6.64 -1.45 -15.90
C TRP A 29 6.05 -1.06 -14.54
N ILE A 30 4.73 -1.02 -14.47
CA ILE A 30 3.99 -0.75 -13.23
C ILE A 30 3.01 -1.90 -12.98
N LYS A 31 3.14 -2.54 -11.81
CA LYS A 31 2.12 -3.49 -11.34
C LYS A 31 0.91 -2.73 -10.82
N SER A 32 -0.24 -2.93 -11.45
CA SER A 32 -1.44 -2.11 -11.23
C SER A 32 -2.35 -2.70 -10.15
N GLU A 33 -2.00 -2.47 -8.88
CA GLU A 33 -2.74 -2.95 -7.72
C GLU A 33 -4.12 -2.27 -7.51
N ARG A 34 -4.40 -1.18 -8.24
CA ARG A 34 -5.73 -0.58 -8.29
C ARG A 34 -6.80 -1.51 -8.87
N SER A 35 -6.40 -2.56 -9.55
CA SER A 35 -7.31 -3.48 -10.24
C SER A 35 -7.96 -4.52 -9.31
N THR A 36 -7.63 -4.53 -8.02
CA THR A 36 -8.31 -5.34 -7.01
C THR A 36 -9.69 -4.75 -6.67
N PRO A 37 -10.63 -5.55 -6.15
CA PRO A 37 -12.03 -5.12 -5.97
C PRO A 37 -12.21 -3.94 -5.01
N GLY A 38 -11.39 -3.81 -3.98
CA GLY A 38 -11.36 -2.65 -3.09
C GLY A 38 -10.51 -1.50 -3.62
N GLY A 39 -9.92 -1.65 -4.81
CA GLY A 39 -9.17 -0.62 -5.54
C GLY A 39 -7.81 -0.27 -4.94
N SER A 40 -7.17 -1.17 -4.18
CA SER A 40 -5.82 -0.95 -3.68
C SER A 40 -5.08 -2.23 -3.30
N ILE A 41 -3.75 -2.14 -3.25
CA ILE A 41 -2.86 -3.20 -2.77
C ILE A 41 -3.24 -3.75 -1.37
N LYS A 42 -3.97 -2.96 -0.57
CA LYS A 42 -4.33 -3.32 0.79
C LYS A 42 -5.41 -4.42 0.88
N ASP A 43 -6.11 -4.69 -0.20
CA ASP A 43 -7.05 -5.81 -0.26
C ASP A 43 -6.34 -7.13 0.02
N ARG A 44 -5.11 -7.30 -0.51
CA ARG A 44 -4.29 -8.50 -0.30
C ARG A 44 -3.98 -8.73 1.18
N ILE A 45 -3.49 -7.70 1.86
CA ILE A 45 -3.09 -7.85 3.26
C ILE A 45 -4.31 -7.91 4.19
N ALA A 46 -5.39 -7.22 3.88
CA ALA A 46 -6.64 -7.31 4.65
C ALA A 46 -7.18 -8.74 4.65
N LEU A 47 -7.25 -9.37 3.47
CA LEU A 47 -7.67 -10.77 3.35
C LEU A 47 -6.71 -11.71 4.08
N ALA A 48 -5.41 -11.58 3.84
CA ALA A 48 -4.40 -12.48 4.42
C ALA A 48 -4.34 -12.39 5.95
N MET A 49 -4.42 -11.20 6.53
CA MET A 49 -4.41 -11.03 7.99
C MET A 49 -5.64 -11.65 8.63
N VAL A 50 -6.83 -11.43 8.04
CA VAL A 50 -8.08 -12.03 8.55
C VAL A 50 -8.03 -13.54 8.45
N GLU A 51 -7.67 -14.11 7.30
CA GLU A 51 -7.59 -15.57 7.11
C GLU A 51 -6.53 -16.23 7.99
N SER A 52 -5.40 -15.55 8.22
CA SER A 52 -4.38 -16.04 9.15
C SER A 52 -4.91 -16.10 10.57
N ALA A 53 -5.62 -15.07 11.03
CA ALA A 53 -6.22 -15.02 12.36
C ALA A 53 -7.36 -16.02 12.54
N GLU A 54 -8.18 -16.26 11.51
CA GLU A 54 -9.19 -17.36 11.50
C GLU A 54 -8.51 -18.72 11.67
N LYS A 55 -7.45 -18.95 10.89
CA LYS A 55 -6.71 -20.22 10.90
C LYS A 55 -6.00 -20.48 12.24
N SER A 56 -5.44 -19.44 12.87
CA SER A 56 -4.79 -19.56 14.19
C SER A 56 -5.80 -19.64 15.34
N GLY A 57 -7.06 -19.27 15.11
CA GLY A 57 -8.11 -19.19 16.14
C GLY A 57 -8.07 -17.89 16.96
N GLU A 58 -7.23 -16.93 16.58
CA GLU A 58 -7.22 -15.57 17.18
C GLU A 58 -8.50 -14.80 16.85
N LEU A 59 -8.98 -14.92 15.62
CA LEU A 59 -10.25 -14.35 15.18
C LEU A 59 -11.32 -15.44 15.13
N LYS A 60 -12.26 -15.38 16.06
CA LYS A 60 -13.39 -16.32 16.13
C LYS A 60 -14.58 -15.84 15.30
N PRO A 61 -15.42 -16.72 14.78
CA PRO A 61 -16.65 -16.33 14.09
C PRO A 61 -17.50 -15.33 14.90
N GLY A 62 -17.91 -14.23 14.28
CA GLY A 62 -18.69 -13.17 14.91
C GLY A 62 -17.91 -12.21 15.82
N ALA A 63 -16.61 -12.40 15.99
CA ALA A 63 -15.76 -11.49 16.75
C ALA A 63 -15.64 -10.12 16.05
N THR A 64 -15.49 -9.06 16.84
CA THR A 64 -15.32 -7.71 16.29
C THR A 64 -13.86 -7.48 15.87
N ILE A 65 -13.67 -7.02 14.65
CA ILE A 65 -12.36 -6.54 14.15
C ILE A 65 -12.23 -5.06 14.49
N ILE A 66 -11.11 -4.65 15.10
CA ILE A 66 -10.83 -3.25 15.48
C ILE A 66 -9.46 -2.88 14.92
N GLU A 67 -9.36 -1.85 14.07
CA GLU A 67 -8.07 -1.41 13.49
C GLU A 67 -7.94 0.12 13.48
N PRO A 68 -6.81 0.67 13.93
CA PRO A 68 -6.52 2.09 13.80
C PRO A 68 -6.03 2.39 12.39
N THR A 69 -6.92 2.82 11.52
CA THR A 69 -6.58 3.17 10.13
C THR A 69 -7.63 4.07 9.50
N SER A 70 -7.16 5.01 8.70
CA SER A 70 -7.99 5.92 7.90
C SER A 70 -7.82 5.73 6.40
N GLY A 71 -6.96 4.79 6.01
CA GLY A 71 -6.54 4.61 4.62
C GLY A 71 -7.11 3.36 3.95
N ASN A 72 -6.40 2.94 2.93
CA ASN A 72 -6.79 1.80 2.10
C ASN A 72 -6.90 0.47 2.86
N THR A 73 -6.16 0.31 3.96
CA THR A 73 -6.31 -0.88 4.83
C THR A 73 -7.71 -0.95 5.44
N GLY A 74 -8.27 0.20 5.87
CA GLY A 74 -9.65 0.26 6.35
C GLY A 74 -10.68 -0.14 5.29
N VAL A 75 -10.45 0.27 4.03
CA VAL A 75 -11.32 -0.14 2.90
C VAL A 75 -11.20 -1.64 2.66
N GLY A 76 -9.97 -2.18 2.61
CA GLY A 76 -9.75 -3.61 2.42
C GLY A 76 -10.35 -4.46 3.55
N LEU A 77 -10.17 -4.04 4.81
CA LEU A 77 -10.79 -4.71 5.96
C LEU A 77 -12.31 -4.64 5.91
N ALA A 78 -12.88 -3.49 5.50
CA ALA A 78 -14.33 -3.34 5.38
C ALA A 78 -14.90 -4.28 4.28
N LEU A 79 -14.22 -4.38 3.13
CA LEU A 79 -14.58 -5.33 2.07
C LEU A 79 -14.54 -6.79 2.59
N VAL A 80 -13.47 -7.18 3.27
CA VAL A 80 -13.30 -8.55 3.79
C VAL A 80 -14.33 -8.84 4.88
N ALA A 81 -14.52 -7.91 5.82
CA ALA A 81 -15.47 -8.04 6.92
C ALA A 81 -16.91 -8.18 6.40
N ALA A 82 -17.30 -7.40 5.38
CA ALA A 82 -18.62 -7.49 4.76
C ALA A 82 -18.90 -8.89 4.18
N VAL A 83 -17.91 -9.48 3.47
CA VAL A 83 -18.08 -10.80 2.86
C VAL A 83 -18.06 -11.93 3.89
N LYS A 84 -17.20 -11.82 4.92
CA LYS A 84 -17.01 -12.85 5.95
C LYS A 84 -17.98 -12.70 7.14
N GLY A 85 -18.75 -11.60 7.21
CA GLY A 85 -19.76 -11.39 8.25
C GLY A 85 -19.18 -10.93 9.60
N TYR A 86 -18.03 -10.24 9.61
CA TYR A 86 -17.45 -9.69 10.84
C TYR A 86 -17.90 -8.25 11.10
N PRO A 87 -18.32 -7.91 12.35
CA PRO A 87 -18.39 -6.53 12.77
C PRO A 87 -17.02 -5.85 12.68
N LEU A 88 -16.95 -4.63 12.14
CA LEU A 88 -15.71 -3.88 11.98
C LEU A 88 -15.84 -2.49 12.59
N ILE A 89 -14.89 -2.13 13.45
CA ILE A 89 -14.72 -0.78 14.01
C ILE A 89 -13.37 -0.23 13.52
N LEU A 90 -13.42 0.88 12.78
CA LEU A 90 -12.23 1.59 12.32
C LEU A 90 -12.00 2.82 13.20
N VAL A 91 -10.82 2.91 13.79
CA VAL A 91 -10.45 4.04 14.66
C VAL A 91 -9.58 5.02 13.90
N MET A 92 -9.99 6.28 13.83
CA MET A 92 -9.27 7.29 13.06
C MET A 92 -9.53 8.72 13.57
N PRO A 93 -8.60 9.66 13.29
CA PRO A 93 -8.86 11.07 13.55
C PRO A 93 -10.09 11.59 12.77
N ASP A 94 -10.85 12.50 13.38
CA ASP A 94 -12.06 13.09 12.79
C ASP A 94 -11.80 13.96 11.55
N SER A 95 -10.54 14.38 11.34
CA SER A 95 -10.09 15.13 10.16
C SER A 95 -9.98 14.30 8.88
N MET A 96 -10.18 12.98 8.95
CA MET A 96 -10.08 12.13 7.76
C MET A 96 -11.21 12.38 6.76
N SER A 97 -10.87 12.20 5.45
CA SER A 97 -11.75 12.49 4.32
C SER A 97 -13.11 11.80 4.46
N ILE A 98 -14.18 12.56 4.20
CA ILE A 98 -15.55 12.07 4.29
C ILE A 98 -15.84 11.02 3.20
N GLU A 99 -15.21 11.13 2.04
CA GLU A 99 -15.37 10.20 0.91
C GLU A 99 -14.89 8.80 1.31
N ARG A 100 -13.73 8.71 1.98
CA ARG A 100 -13.21 7.43 2.47
C ARG A 100 -14.10 6.83 3.54
N ARG A 101 -14.58 7.65 4.48
CA ARG A 101 -15.53 7.19 5.51
C ARG A 101 -16.82 6.68 4.87
N ARG A 102 -17.36 7.36 3.87
CA ARG A 102 -18.56 6.91 3.14
C ARG A 102 -18.35 5.57 2.44
N LEU A 103 -17.19 5.37 1.82
CA LEU A 103 -16.87 4.09 1.19
C LEU A 103 -16.81 2.94 2.22
N MET A 104 -16.16 3.14 3.36
CA MET A 104 -16.09 2.14 4.44
C MET A 104 -17.48 1.88 5.06
N LEU A 105 -18.31 2.94 5.24
CA LEU A 105 -19.70 2.82 5.67
C LEU A 105 -20.54 1.98 4.71
N ALA A 106 -20.34 2.15 3.40
CA ALA A 106 -21.06 1.36 2.39
C ALA A 106 -20.79 -0.15 2.51
N TYR A 107 -19.61 -0.53 3.02
CA TYR A 107 -19.29 -1.93 3.37
C TYR A 107 -19.74 -2.35 4.77
N GLY A 108 -20.41 -1.46 5.54
CA GLY A 108 -20.92 -1.78 6.87
C GLY A 108 -19.99 -1.56 8.04
N ALA A 109 -18.82 -0.93 7.82
CA ALA A 109 -17.92 -0.57 8.92
C ALA A 109 -18.52 0.53 9.81
N SER A 110 -18.23 0.48 11.10
CA SER A 110 -18.47 1.57 12.06
C SER A 110 -17.17 2.30 12.41
N PHE A 111 -17.30 3.50 13.02
CA PHE A 111 -16.15 4.32 13.36
C PHE A 111 -16.14 4.71 14.83
N ASP A 112 -14.93 4.75 15.41
CA ASP A 112 -14.61 5.48 16.63
C ASP A 112 -13.67 6.63 16.22
N LEU A 113 -14.18 7.87 16.26
CA LEU A 113 -13.44 9.04 15.82
C LEU A 113 -12.69 9.67 16.99
N THR A 114 -11.38 9.89 16.82
CA THR A 114 -10.53 10.54 17.81
C THR A 114 -10.25 12.00 17.44
N PRO A 115 -9.95 12.89 18.42
CA PRO A 115 -9.58 14.27 18.14
C PRO A 115 -8.36 14.33 17.21
N ARG A 116 -8.43 15.18 16.17
CA ARG A 116 -7.38 15.32 15.16
C ARG A 116 -6.02 15.73 15.73
N GLU A 117 -6.02 16.45 16.85
CA GLU A 117 -4.81 16.91 17.53
C GLU A 117 -3.96 15.75 18.05
N LYS A 118 -4.60 14.60 18.34
CA LYS A 118 -3.92 13.38 18.79
C LYS A 118 -3.33 12.56 17.63
N GLY A 119 -3.72 12.84 16.37
CA GLY A 119 -3.25 12.14 15.17
C GLY A 119 -3.40 10.63 15.25
N MET A 120 -2.58 9.91 14.48
CA MET A 120 -2.61 8.43 14.46
C MET A 120 -2.19 7.80 15.80
N LYS A 121 -1.32 8.44 16.58
CA LYS A 121 -0.97 7.93 17.91
C LYS A 121 -2.20 7.86 18.84
N GLY A 122 -3.07 8.87 18.78
CA GLY A 122 -4.33 8.86 19.51
C GLY A 122 -5.30 7.78 19.03
N ALA A 123 -5.37 7.55 17.71
CA ALA A 123 -6.19 6.48 17.15
C ALA A 123 -5.70 5.09 17.56
N ILE A 124 -4.37 4.87 17.58
CA ILE A 124 -3.77 3.60 18.03
C ILE A 124 -4.10 3.35 19.50
N ALA A 125 -3.87 4.35 20.38
CA ALA A 125 -4.19 4.20 21.81
C ALA A 125 -5.68 3.89 22.03
N ARG A 126 -6.55 4.59 21.31
CA ARG A 126 -8.00 4.37 21.40
C ARG A 126 -8.42 2.99 20.90
N ALA A 127 -7.82 2.48 19.81
CA ALA A 127 -8.05 1.13 19.34
C ALA A 127 -7.67 0.07 20.38
N GLN A 128 -6.53 0.26 21.06
CA GLN A 128 -6.08 -0.62 22.14
C GLN A 128 -7.06 -0.62 23.32
N GLU A 129 -7.57 0.55 23.72
CA GLU A 129 -8.62 0.67 24.74
C GLU A 129 -9.89 -0.09 24.34
N LEU A 130 -10.33 0.05 23.09
CA LEU A 130 -11.51 -0.63 22.57
C LEU A 130 -11.33 -2.15 22.56
N VAL A 131 -10.18 -2.64 22.13
CA VAL A 131 -9.86 -4.08 22.16
C VAL A 131 -9.91 -4.61 23.60
N ALA A 132 -9.32 -3.88 24.57
CA ALA A 132 -9.36 -4.28 25.98
C ALA A 132 -10.79 -4.28 26.55
N ALA A 133 -11.66 -3.37 26.09
CA ALA A 133 -13.05 -3.25 26.51
C ALA A 133 -14.02 -4.17 25.77
N THR A 134 -13.60 -4.81 24.69
CA THR A 134 -14.45 -5.66 23.81
C THR A 134 -13.95 -7.11 23.84
N PRO A 135 -14.48 -7.96 24.75
CA PRO A 135 -14.02 -9.34 24.88
C PRO A 135 -14.13 -10.11 23.55
N GLY A 136 -13.08 -10.82 23.19
CA GLY A 136 -13.00 -11.61 21.97
C GLY A 136 -12.79 -10.80 20.68
N SER A 137 -12.63 -9.48 20.74
CA SER A 137 -12.24 -8.69 19.58
C SER A 137 -10.79 -8.95 19.17
N TRP A 138 -10.48 -8.66 17.91
CA TRP A 138 -9.17 -8.85 17.33
C TRP A 138 -8.69 -7.59 16.59
N MET A 139 -7.39 -7.28 16.70
CA MET A 139 -6.76 -6.16 16.01
C MET A 139 -5.71 -6.68 15.02
N PRO A 140 -5.87 -6.40 13.71
CA PRO A 140 -4.95 -6.83 12.65
C PRO A 140 -3.49 -6.40 12.82
N GLN A 141 -3.23 -5.19 13.32
CA GLN A 141 -1.88 -4.64 13.53
C GLN A 141 -1.03 -4.63 12.26
N GLN A 142 -1.49 -3.98 11.21
CA GLN A 142 -0.92 -4.03 9.86
C GLN A 142 0.60 -3.76 9.78
N PHE A 143 1.19 -3.01 10.72
CA PHE A 143 2.61 -2.66 10.71
C PHE A 143 3.53 -3.75 11.31
N GLU A 144 2.96 -4.74 11.99
CA GLU A 144 3.68 -5.77 12.73
C GLU A 144 3.26 -7.19 12.34
N ASN A 145 2.07 -7.36 11.77
CA ASN A 145 1.50 -8.67 11.47
C ASN A 145 2.27 -9.34 10.32
N PRO A 146 2.87 -10.52 10.55
CA PRO A 146 3.65 -11.22 9.53
C PRO A 146 2.81 -11.71 8.34
N ALA A 147 1.49 -11.88 8.50
CA ALA A 147 0.59 -12.23 7.41
C ALA A 147 0.55 -11.15 6.31
N ASN A 148 0.93 -9.90 6.64
CA ASN A 148 1.13 -8.84 5.67
C ASN A 148 2.28 -9.16 4.70
N ILE A 149 3.42 -9.58 5.22
CA ILE A 149 4.57 -10.00 4.40
C ILE A 149 4.19 -11.25 3.58
N ASP A 150 3.62 -12.25 4.25
CA ASP A 150 3.25 -13.53 3.66
C ASP A 150 2.24 -13.39 2.50
N ALA A 151 1.31 -12.44 2.58
CA ALA A 151 0.41 -12.11 1.48
C ALA A 151 1.18 -11.80 0.18
N HIS A 152 2.23 -10.98 0.29
CA HIS A 152 3.02 -10.57 -0.87
C HIS A 152 4.01 -11.65 -1.33
N VAL A 153 4.50 -12.49 -0.43
CA VAL A 153 5.31 -13.68 -0.76
C VAL A 153 4.50 -14.66 -1.61
N ARG A 154 3.28 -14.96 -1.17
CA ARG A 154 2.44 -15.99 -1.81
C ARG A 154 1.69 -15.53 -3.05
N THR A 155 1.49 -14.23 -3.21
CA THR A 155 0.69 -13.70 -4.32
C THR A 155 1.48 -12.72 -5.19
N THR A 156 1.74 -11.51 -4.73
CA THR A 156 2.36 -10.43 -5.52
C THR A 156 3.69 -10.85 -6.15
N ALA A 157 4.56 -11.47 -5.37
CA ALA A 157 5.88 -11.91 -5.87
C ALA A 157 5.75 -13.04 -6.90
N GLN A 158 4.82 -13.96 -6.71
CA GLN A 158 4.59 -15.05 -7.66
C GLN A 158 4.03 -14.55 -9.00
N GLU A 159 3.14 -13.55 -8.95
CA GLU A 159 2.63 -12.89 -10.16
C GLU A 159 3.76 -12.20 -10.94
N ILE A 160 4.70 -11.54 -10.23
CA ILE A 160 5.88 -10.92 -10.88
C ILE A 160 6.78 -11.98 -11.50
N LEU A 161 7.07 -13.08 -10.81
CA LEU A 161 7.88 -14.17 -11.34
C LEU A 161 7.27 -14.79 -12.60
N ALA A 162 5.94 -14.91 -12.65
CA ALA A 162 5.24 -15.46 -13.80
C ALA A 162 5.29 -14.54 -15.03
N ASP A 163 5.15 -13.23 -14.82
CA ASP A 163 5.09 -12.25 -15.92
C ASP A 163 6.48 -11.81 -16.42
N PHE A 164 7.53 -11.98 -15.58
CA PHE A 164 8.91 -11.63 -15.92
C PHE A 164 9.85 -12.85 -15.83
N PRO A 165 9.71 -13.85 -16.71
CA PRO A 165 10.52 -15.07 -16.63
C PRO A 165 12.03 -14.80 -16.82
N ASP A 166 12.38 -13.74 -17.55
CA ASP A 166 13.77 -13.32 -17.79
C ASP A 166 14.33 -12.41 -16.68
N GLY A 167 13.50 -12.02 -15.71
CA GLY A 167 13.86 -11.19 -14.58
C GLY A 167 13.60 -9.70 -14.78
N ILE A 168 13.85 -8.96 -13.70
CA ILE A 168 13.86 -7.49 -13.66
C ILE A 168 15.20 -7.03 -13.05
N ASP A 169 15.69 -5.87 -13.47
CA ASP A 169 16.97 -5.32 -12.96
C ASP A 169 16.76 -4.49 -11.69
N VAL A 170 15.66 -3.76 -11.63
CA VAL A 170 15.39 -2.81 -10.56
C VAL A 170 13.94 -2.86 -10.10
N LEU A 171 13.74 -2.97 -8.79
CA LEU A 171 12.46 -2.80 -8.11
C LEU A 171 12.46 -1.47 -7.35
N ILE A 172 11.48 -0.60 -7.62
CA ILE A 172 11.31 0.68 -6.93
C ILE A 172 9.90 0.73 -6.34
N THR A 173 9.79 0.84 -5.01
CA THR A 173 8.48 0.79 -4.35
C THR A 173 8.41 1.63 -3.08
N GLY A 174 7.27 2.28 -2.85
CA GLY A 174 6.98 3.07 -1.67
C GLY A 174 6.78 2.23 -0.42
N VAL A 175 7.21 2.73 0.72
CA VAL A 175 7.09 2.06 2.00
C VAL A 175 6.00 2.69 2.86
N GLY A 176 4.90 1.95 3.05
CA GLY A 176 3.87 2.22 4.04
C GLY A 176 4.03 1.31 5.26
N THR A 177 3.50 0.09 5.21
CA THR A 177 3.63 -0.91 6.27
C THR A 177 4.91 -1.75 6.18
N GLY A 178 5.66 -1.67 5.07
CA GLY A 178 6.87 -2.44 4.83
C GLY A 178 6.65 -3.85 4.27
N GLY A 179 5.52 -4.50 4.57
CA GLY A 179 5.28 -5.88 4.20
C GLY A 179 5.29 -6.17 2.70
N HIS A 180 4.80 -5.22 1.89
CA HIS A 180 4.86 -5.33 0.44
C HIS A 180 6.29 -5.40 -0.08
N LEU A 181 7.13 -4.41 0.28
CA LEU A 181 8.53 -4.38 -0.16
C LEU A 181 9.26 -5.63 0.31
N THR A 182 9.16 -5.96 1.59
CA THR A 182 9.81 -7.13 2.19
C THR A 182 9.40 -8.43 1.51
N GLY A 183 8.08 -8.68 1.39
CA GLY A 183 7.57 -9.92 0.80
C GLY A 183 7.96 -10.10 -0.66
N VAL A 184 7.92 -9.03 -1.45
CA VAL A 184 8.33 -9.07 -2.86
C VAL A 184 9.85 -9.21 -2.96
N ALA A 185 10.62 -8.38 -2.26
CA ALA A 185 12.08 -8.35 -2.39
C ALA A 185 12.73 -9.66 -1.96
N GLN A 186 12.29 -10.29 -0.87
CA GLN A 186 12.88 -11.55 -0.41
C GLN A 186 12.71 -12.69 -1.42
N VAL A 187 11.55 -12.77 -2.09
CA VAL A 187 11.29 -13.80 -3.11
C VAL A 187 12.07 -13.50 -4.39
N LEU A 188 12.01 -12.25 -4.85
CA LEU A 188 12.65 -11.88 -6.12
C LEU A 188 14.19 -11.89 -6.02
N LYS A 189 14.78 -11.43 -4.92
CA LYS A 189 16.25 -11.51 -4.72
C LYS A 189 16.74 -12.96 -4.60
N ALA A 190 15.95 -13.87 -4.04
CA ALA A 190 16.28 -15.29 -4.02
C ALA A 190 16.32 -15.89 -5.44
N LYS A 191 15.44 -15.43 -6.34
CA LYS A 191 15.41 -15.87 -7.74
C LYS A 191 16.41 -15.12 -8.61
N TRP A 192 16.55 -13.80 -8.39
CA TRP A 192 17.41 -12.90 -9.15
C TRP A 192 18.38 -12.16 -8.21
N PRO A 193 19.55 -12.77 -7.87
CA PRO A 193 20.47 -12.22 -6.87
C PRO A 193 21.03 -10.83 -7.20
N ASN A 194 21.04 -10.44 -8.48
CA ASN A 194 21.52 -9.13 -8.94
C ASN A 194 20.44 -8.04 -8.89
N LEU A 195 19.19 -8.37 -8.56
CA LEU A 195 18.08 -7.43 -8.46
C LEU A 195 18.43 -6.30 -7.47
N LYS A 196 18.26 -5.06 -7.91
CA LYS A 196 18.40 -3.88 -7.07
C LYS A 196 17.04 -3.43 -6.55
N VAL A 197 16.92 -3.23 -5.25
CA VAL A 197 15.68 -2.87 -4.55
C VAL A 197 15.82 -1.51 -3.90
N TYR A 198 14.97 -0.56 -4.31
CA TYR A 198 14.95 0.79 -3.74
C TYR A 198 13.61 1.07 -3.07
N ALA A 199 13.69 1.50 -1.81
CA ALA A 199 12.55 2.03 -1.08
C ALA A 199 12.29 3.49 -1.47
N VAL A 200 11.02 3.90 -1.53
CA VAL A 200 10.64 5.32 -1.72
C VAL A 200 10.03 5.84 -0.43
N GLU A 201 10.54 6.99 0.04
CA GLU A 201 10.02 7.70 1.20
C GLU A 201 9.88 9.21 0.93
N PRO A 202 9.04 9.94 1.71
CA PRO A 202 8.92 11.39 1.58
C PRO A 202 10.17 12.12 2.08
N VAL A 203 10.63 13.15 1.35
CA VAL A 203 11.72 14.05 1.80
C VAL A 203 11.42 14.65 3.18
N ALA A 204 10.16 15.02 3.44
CA ALA A 204 9.75 15.61 4.72
C ALA A 204 9.70 14.62 5.90
N SER A 205 9.83 13.30 5.65
CA SER A 205 9.81 12.26 6.67
C SER A 205 10.75 11.09 6.31
N PRO A 206 12.08 11.35 6.18
CA PRO A 206 13.04 10.40 5.62
C PRO A 206 13.57 9.42 6.68
N VAL A 207 12.67 8.72 7.39
CA VAL A 207 13.02 7.88 8.53
C VAL A 207 13.82 6.64 8.16
N ILE A 208 13.61 6.09 6.96
CA ILE A 208 14.37 4.91 6.47
C ILE A 208 15.82 5.32 6.18
N SER A 209 16.03 6.54 5.71
CA SER A 209 17.36 7.14 5.50
C SER A 209 18.01 7.68 6.79
N GLY A 210 17.40 7.47 7.96
CA GLY A 210 17.93 7.90 9.27
C GLY A 210 17.58 9.35 9.66
N GLY A 211 16.69 10.02 8.92
CA GLY A 211 16.19 11.36 9.26
C GLY A 211 15.03 11.34 10.27
N ALA A 212 14.61 12.52 10.67
CA ALA A 212 13.50 12.70 11.60
C ALA A 212 12.14 12.54 10.92
N PRO A 213 11.11 12.00 11.61
CA PRO A 213 9.76 11.98 11.08
C PRO A 213 9.18 13.39 10.98
N GLY A 214 8.40 13.65 9.94
CA GLY A 214 7.72 14.92 9.74
C GLY A 214 6.38 14.76 9.01
N PRO A 215 5.49 15.77 9.07
CA PRO A 215 4.23 15.77 8.35
C PRO A 215 4.49 15.90 6.85
N HIS A 216 3.76 15.14 6.05
CA HIS A 216 3.82 15.18 4.59
C HIS A 216 2.48 14.79 3.96
N PRO A 217 2.16 15.28 2.74
CA PRO A 217 0.88 15.01 2.08
C PRO A 217 0.86 13.75 1.21
N ILE A 218 1.97 13.01 1.10
CA ILE A 218 2.03 11.77 0.30
C ILE A 218 1.36 10.65 1.09
N GLN A 219 0.06 10.48 0.93
CA GLN A 219 -0.73 9.48 1.66
C GLN A 219 -0.37 8.06 1.20
N GLY A 220 -0.28 7.13 2.16
CA GLY A 220 -0.05 5.71 1.89
C GLY A 220 1.39 5.23 2.07
N ILE A 221 2.36 6.14 2.14
CA ILE A 221 3.77 5.86 2.46
C ILE A 221 4.25 6.79 3.57
N GLY A 222 5.42 6.57 4.13
CA GLY A 222 6.03 7.45 5.12
C GLY A 222 5.30 7.45 6.46
N ALA A 223 5.24 6.31 7.14
CA ALA A 223 4.51 6.14 8.42
C ALA A 223 5.09 6.97 9.59
N GLY A 224 6.25 7.59 9.43
CA GLY A 224 6.96 8.34 10.48
C GLY A 224 7.75 7.46 11.45
N PHE A 225 7.86 6.18 11.15
CA PHE A 225 8.70 5.20 11.86
C PHE A 225 9.06 4.06 10.89
N ILE A 226 10.06 3.26 11.24
CA ILE A 226 10.39 2.04 10.49
C ILE A 226 9.47 0.92 10.98
N PRO A 227 8.57 0.40 10.11
CA PRO A 227 7.67 -0.69 10.49
C PRO A 227 8.43 -1.99 10.78
N LYS A 228 7.92 -2.82 11.71
CA LYS A 228 8.52 -4.15 11.96
C LYS A 228 8.50 -5.06 10.72
N ASN A 229 7.53 -4.87 9.85
CA ASN A 229 7.43 -5.60 8.59
C ASN A 229 8.42 -5.13 7.50
N LEU A 230 9.22 -4.09 7.74
CA LEU A 230 10.25 -3.65 6.80
C LEU A 230 11.61 -4.26 7.14
N HIS A 231 12.07 -5.16 6.29
CA HIS A 231 13.41 -5.72 6.36
C HIS A 231 14.38 -4.84 5.57
N THR A 232 15.07 -3.95 6.26
CA THR A 232 15.95 -2.93 5.63
C THR A 232 17.22 -3.51 5.02
N ASP A 233 17.63 -4.70 5.41
CA ASP A 233 18.74 -5.47 4.85
C ASP A 233 18.50 -5.92 3.40
N LEU A 234 17.25 -5.93 2.94
CA LEU A 234 16.90 -6.20 1.55
C LEU A 234 17.10 -5.00 0.61
N LEU A 235 17.30 -3.80 1.16
CA LEU A 235 17.37 -2.55 0.38
C LEU A 235 18.79 -2.34 -0.19
N ASP A 236 18.86 -1.97 -1.46
CA ASP A 236 20.08 -1.45 -2.10
C ASP A 236 20.15 0.08 -2.00
N GLY A 237 19.11 0.73 -1.55
CA GLY A 237 19.06 2.16 -1.30
C GLY A 237 17.65 2.70 -1.06
N VAL A 238 17.59 3.99 -0.76
CA VAL A 238 16.35 4.73 -0.51
C VAL A 238 16.31 5.96 -1.43
N ILE A 239 15.16 6.20 -2.04
CA ILE A 239 14.92 7.37 -2.89
C ILE A 239 13.91 8.26 -2.19
N GLN A 240 14.30 9.50 -1.94
CA GLN A 240 13.45 10.49 -1.32
C GLN A 240 12.70 11.29 -2.39
N VAL A 241 11.40 11.48 -2.18
CA VAL A 241 10.53 12.19 -3.13
C VAL A 241 9.73 13.27 -2.40
N ASP A 242 9.72 14.48 -2.99
CA ASP A 242 8.89 15.58 -2.53
C ASP A 242 7.42 15.41 -2.97
N ALA A 243 6.54 16.12 -2.28
CA ALA A 243 5.10 16.06 -2.52
C ALA A 243 4.70 16.55 -3.92
N GLU A 244 5.32 17.63 -4.42
CA GLU A 244 4.94 18.16 -5.73
C GLU A 244 5.40 17.27 -6.90
N PRO A 245 6.63 16.75 -6.96
CA PRO A 245 6.98 15.70 -7.90
C PRO A 245 6.03 14.49 -7.84
N ALA A 246 5.64 14.05 -6.65
CA ALA A 246 4.70 12.94 -6.50
C ALA A 246 3.32 13.25 -7.14
N ARG A 247 2.78 14.45 -6.91
CA ARG A 247 1.52 14.90 -7.53
C ARG A 247 1.65 15.07 -9.05
N GLU A 248 2.75 15.69 -9.50
CA GLU A 248 2.97 15.91 -10.93
C GLU A 248 3.07 14.59 -11.69
N TYR A 249 3.82 13.62 -11.20
CA TYR A 249 3.92 12.32 -11.86
C TYR A 249 2.59 11.53 -11.82
N ALA A 250 1.77 11.69 -10.78
CA ALA A 250 0.42 11.13 -10.77
C ALA A 250 -0.47 11.77 -11.85
N ARG A 251 -0.43 13.10 -12.02
CA ARG A 251 -1.15 13.81 -13.08
C ARG A 251 -0.65 13.44 -14.48
N ARG A 252 0.67 13.36 -14.65
CA ARG A 252 1.30 12.97 -15.92
C ARG A 252 0.95 11.55 -16.30
N SER A 253 0.95 10.63 -15.34
CA SER A 253 0.52 9.24 -15.55
C SER A 253 -0.90 9.17 -16.12
N ALA A 254 -1.83 10.00 -15.62
CA ALA A 254 -3.18 10.08 -16.17
C ALA A 254 -3.21 10.64 -17.60
N ARG A 255 -2.46 11.74 -17.86
CA ARG A 255 -2.48 12.44 -19.16
C ARG A 255 -1.69 11.71 -20.25
N GLU A 256 -0.61 11.04 -19.88
CA GLU A 256 0.35 10.46 -20.84
C GLU A 256 0.12 8.95 -21.02
N GLU A 257 -0.32 8.22 -19.96
CA GLU A 257 -0.49 6.78 -19.98
C GLU A 257 -1.95 6.32 -19.77
N GLY A 258 -2.88 7.24 -19.48
CA GLY A 258 -4.26 6.90 -19.15
C GLY A 258 -4.43 6.24 -17.76
N LEU A 259 -3.41 6.32 -16.91
CA LEU A 259 -3.38 5.71 -15.58
C LEU A 259 -3.63 6.77 -14.50
N LEU A 260 -4.89 6.92 -14.07
CA LEU A 260 -5.24 7.76 -12.94
C LEU A 260 -4.90 7.04 -11.63
N VAL A 261 -3.84 7.46 -10.97
CA VAL A 261 -3.23 6.80 -9.82
C VAL A 261 -3.21 7.71 -8.59
N GLY A 262 -3.08 7.12 -7.39
CA GLY A 262 -2.90 7.89 -6.16
C GLY A 262 -1.54 8.56 -6.04
N ILE A 263 -1.41 9.49 -5.08
CA ILE A 263 -0.19 10.32 -4.90
C ILE A 263 1.05 9.46 -4.58
N SER A 264 0.90 8.37 -3.81
CA SER A 264 2.02 7.45 -3.52
C SER A 264 2.52 6.71 -4.76
N SER A 265 1.63 6.42 -5.71
CA SER A 265 2.02 5.86 -7.00
C SER A 265 2.78 6.88 -7.84
N GLY A 266 2.35 8.15 -7.80
CA GLY A 266 3.09 9.27 -8.39
C GLY A 266 4.48 9.42 -7.77
N ALA A 267 4.62 9.24 -6.46
CA ALA A 267 5.92 9.23 -5.79
C ALA A 267 6.84 8.11 -6.32
N THR A 268 6.29 6.91 -6.55
CA THR A 268 7.06 5.82 -7.17
C THR A 268 7.50 6.15 -8.59
N LEU A 269 6.60 6.74 -9.40
CA LEU A 269 6.96 7.20 -10.76
C LEU A 269 8.02 8.31 -10.74
N ALA A 270 7.95 9.26 -9.81
CA ALA A 270 8.97 10.29 -9.63
C ALA A 270 10.32 9.69 -9.20
N ALA A 271 10.31 8.70 -8.31
CA ALA A 271 11.51 7.97 -7.91
C ALA A 271 12.14 7.19 -9.08
N ILE A 272 11.32 6.57 -9.92
CA ILE A 272 11.79 5.94 -11.16
C ILE A 272 12.48 6.97 -12.03
N ALA A 273 11.86 8.14 -12.29
CA ALA A 273 12.46 9.22 -13.07
C ALA A 273 13.83 9.67 -12.55
N GLN A 274 13.98 9.77 -11.22
CA GLN A 274 15.26 10.10 -10.60
C GLN A 274 16.32 9.02 -10.83
N LYS A 275 15.90 7.75 -10.88
CA LYS A 275 16.82 6.61 -10.94
C LYS A 275 17.27 6.27 -12.36
N LEU A 276 16.39 6.42 -13.36
CA LEU A 276 16.65 6.03 -14.76
C LEU A 276 17.97 6.54 -15.34
N PRO A 277 18.40 7.80 -15.13
CA PRO A 277 19.65 8.30 -15.70
C PRO A 277 20.91 7.54 -15.25
N GLY A 278 20.85 6.87 -14.12
CA GLY A 278 21.96 6.07 -13.57
C GLY A 278 21.90 4.59 -13.90
N LEU A 279 20.92 4.15 -14.71
CA LEU A 279 20.76 2.75 -15.10
C LEU A 279 21.27 2.48 -16.52
N PRO A 280 21.75 1.26 -16.79
CA PRO A 280 22.09 0.84 -18.15
C PRO A 280 20.88 0.98 -19.09
N ALA A 281 21.14 1.34 -20.35
CA ALA A 281 20.11 1.36 -21.39
C ALA A 281 19.48 -0.03 -21.52
N GLY A 282 18.15 -0.07 -21.68
CA GLY A 282 17.42 -1.34 -21.78
C GLY A 282 17.08 -2.00 -20.44
N ALA A 283 17.57 -1.46 -19.30
CA ALA A 283 17.24 -2.01 -17.99
C ALA A 283 15.72 -2.11 -17.75
N THR A 284 15.30 -3.21 -17.16
CA THR A 284 13.90 -3.47 -16.80
C THR A 284 13.65 -3.00 -15.37
N VAL A 285 12.77 -2.00 -15.23
CA VAL A 285 12.41 -1.38 -13.95
C VAL A 285 10.96 -1.67 -13.64
N LEU A 286 10.69 -2.21 -12.45
CA LEU A 286 9.34 -2.46 -11.96
C LEU A 286 9.01 -1.50 -10.81
N GLY A 287 7.89 -0.78 -10.96
CA GLY A 287 7.25 -0.02 -9.90
C GLY A 287 5.83 -0.50 -9.63
N PHE A 288 5.10 0.25 -8.79
CA PHE A 288 3.75 -0.09 -8.39
C PHE A 288 2.78 1.09 -8.50
N ASN A 289 1.58 0.80 -8.93
CA ASN A 289 0.40 1.62 -8.72
C ASN A 289 -0.42 1.00 -7.59
N TYR A 290 -0.41 1.64 -6.42
CA TYR A 290 -0.98 1.06 -5.20
C TYR A 290 -2.48 1.18 -5.12
N ASP A 291 -3.07 2.25 -5.69
CA ASP A 291 -4.49 2.54 -5.63
C ASP A 291 -4.95 3.48 -6.75
N THR A 292 -6.25 3.76 -6.77
CA THR A 292 -6.88 4.62 -7.77
C THR A 292 -6.85 6.10 -7.37
N GLY A 293 -6.64 6.98 -8.36
CA GLY A 293 -6.60 8.43 -8.16
C GLY A 293 -7.96 9.05 -7.79
N GLU A 294 -9.07 8.39 -8.05
CA GLU A 294 -10.43 8.86 -7.72
C GLU A 294 -10.59 9.13 -6.22
N ARG A 295 -9.79 8.49 -5.36
CA ARG A 295 -9.79 8.71 -3.90
C ARG A 295 -9.16 10.02 -3.46
N TYR A 296 -8.55 10.77 -4.39
CA TYR A 296 -7.75 11.96 -4.13
C TYR A 296 -8.26 13.21 -4.85
N LEU A 297 -9.41 13.14 -5.55
CA LEU A 297 -9.93 14.24 -6.34
C LEU A 297 -10.22 15.50 -5.53
N SER A 298 -10.58 15.34 -4.25
CA SER A 298 -10.79 16.45 -3.30
C SER A 298 -9.53 16.87 -2.53
N VAL A 299 -8.38 16.21 -2.78
CA VAL A 299 -7.13 16.57 -2.09
C VAL A 299 -6.54 17.82 -2.72
N GLU A 300 -6.32 18.85 -1.90
CA GLU A 300 -5.74 20.12 -2.32
C GLU A 300 -4.40 19.92 -3.06
N GLY A 301 -4.26 20.56 -4.20
CA GLY A 301 -3.07 20.49 -5.06
C GLY A 301 -2.89 19.15 -5.80
N PHE A 302 -3.82 18.19 -5.69
CA PHE A 302 -3.75 16.97 -6.51
C PHE A 302 -4.11 17.23 -7.96
N LEU A 303 -5.23 17.93 -8.20
CA LEU A 303 -5.60 18.42 -9.52
C LEU A 303 -5.34 19.92 -9.63
N PRO A 304 -5.10 20.46 -10.84
CA PRO A 304 -5.08 21.90 -11.06
C PRO A 304 -6.47 22.48 -10.71
N ALA A 305 -6.45 23.73 -10.20
CA ALA A 305 -7.66 24.47 -9.88
C ALA A 305 -8.44 24.82 -11.17
#